data_21abb53194820641e56e4d086255234a
#
_entry.id   21abb53194820641e56e4d086255234a
#
_cell.length_a   1.000
_cell.length_b   1.000
_cell.length_c   1.000
_cell.angle_alpha   90.00
_cell.angle_beta   90.00
_cell.angle_gamma   90.00
#
_symmetry.space_group_name_H-M   'P 1'
#
loop_
_entity.id
_entity.type
_entity.pdbx_description
1 polymer ?
#
loop_
_entity_poly.entity_id
_entity_poly.type
_entity_poly.pdbx_seq_one_letter_code
_entity_poly.pdbx_strand_id
1 'polypeptide(L)'
;VSLALYVLAVATLAALAYGLLHSGRSRTGLMPSVTKTLATALLALAGWLSGAPDWAIAGLVLGAAGDFALSRPGTPAFLAGMAAFALGHLAYAWGFSGGWAHTGALPVTLWVALAAMLVLGGVTLRWIAPRAGVLAWPVRGYTLVIGAMALTAAGMADGPGVGMIQLGVTLFVASDLVLALGLFVATDAYARRLAAQVLWPLYWGGQLLILLGALCC
;
A
#
# COMPACT_ATOMS: atom_id res chain seq x y z
N VAL A 1 8.67 13.27 25.34
CA VAL A 1 8.03 12.66 24.17
C VAL A 1 8.56 13.39 22.96
N SER A 2 9.14 12.68 21.98
CA SER A 2 9.72 13.29 20.78
C SER A 2 8.62 13.86 19.86
N LEU A 3 8.94 14.90 19.08
CA LEU A 3 8.03 15.47 18.08
C LEU A 3 7.51 14.38 17.12
N ALA A 4 8.37 13.43 16.75
CA ALA A 4 7.99 12.31 15.90
C ALA A 4 6.83 11.48 16.46
N LEU A 5 6.83 11.22 17.79
CA LEU A 5 5.75 10.47 18.44
C LEU A 5 4.43 11.26 18.46
N TYR A 6 4.48 12.58 18.64
CA TYR A 6 3.27 13.41 18.53
C TYR A 6 2.70 13.38 17.10
N VAL A 7 3.57 13.52 16.09
CA VAL A 7 3.15 13.46 14.69
C VAL A 7 2.58 12.08 14.34
N LEU A 8 3.20 11.00 14.82
CA LEU A 8 2.69 9.64 14.64
C LEU A 8 1.32 9.44 15.30
N ALA A 9 1.13 9.97 16.52
CA ALA A 9 -0.17 9.92 17.20
C ALA A 9 -1.25 10.67 16.41
N VAL A 10 -0.95 11.86 15.87
CA VAL A 10 -1.89 12.62 15.03
C VAL A 10 -2.18 11.89 13.72
N ALA A 11 -1.16 11.27 13.08
CA ALA A 11 -1.34 10.43 11.90
C ALA A 11 -2.32 9.27 12.18
N THR A 12 -2.13 8.59 13.33
CA THR A 12 -2.98 7.48 13.76
C THR A 12 -4.42 7.95 14.03
N LEU A 13 -4.59 9.08 14.71
CA LEU A 13 -5.93 9.65 14.95
C LEU A 13 -6.62 10.04 13.64
N ALA A 14 -5.89 10.62 12.68
CA ALA A 14 -6.43 10.94 11.35
C ALA A 14 -6.83 9.65 10.61
N ALA A 15 -6.03 8.58 10.69
CA ALA A 15 -6.34 7.30 10.09
C ALA A 15 -7.59 6.65 10.71
N LEU A 16 -7.71 6.66 12.03
CA LEU A 16 -8.89 6.18 12.73
C LEU A 16 -10.13 7.02 12.38
N ALA A 17 -10.00 8.34 12.35
CA ALA A 17 -11.09 9.24 11.97
C ALA A 17 -11.57 8.95 10.54
N TYR A 18 -10.66 8.78 9.58
CA TYR A 18 -11.04 8.39 8.21
C TYR A 18 -11.73 7.02 8.18
N GLY A 19 -11.17 6.02 8.84
CA GLY A 19 -11.73 4.66 8.88
C GLY A 19 -13.14 4.62 9.45
N LEU A 20 -13.37 5.29 10.57
CA LEU A 20 -14.66 5.28 11.28
C LEU A 20 -15.72 6.20 10.63
N LEU A 21 -15.33 7.36 10.14
CA LEU A 21 -16.26 8.41 9.70
C LEU A 21 -16.49 8.41 8.18
N HIS A 22 -15.51 7.99 7.38
CA HIS A 22 -15.52 8.19 5.93
C HIS A 22 -15.41 6.90 5.11
N SER A 23 -14.69 5.89 5.59
CA SER A 23 -14.48 4.65 4.85
C SER A 23 -15.80 3.94 4.53
N GLY A 24 -15.99 3.58 3.25
CA GLY A 24 -17.20 2.90 2.78
C GLY A 24 -18.44 3.79 2.68
N ARG A 25 -18.33 5.10 2.92
CA ARG A 25 -19.43 6.05 2.70
C ARG A 25 -19.27 6.73 1.36
N SER A 26 -20.37 6.88 0.61
CA SER A 26 -20.40 7.50 -0.74
C SER A 26 -20.18 9.03 -0.76
N ARG A 27 -19.62 9.59 0.30
CA ARG A 27 -19.36 11.02 0.38
C ARG A 27 -18.06 11.36 -0.36
N THR A 28 -18.19 11.77 -1.61
CA THR A 28 -17.15 12.53 -2.30
C THR A 28 -17.12 13.94 -1.69
N GLY A 29 -15.99 14.35 -1.12
CA GLY A 29 -15.88 15.66 -0.49
C GLY A 29 -14.45 15.99 -0.08
N LEU A 30 -14.22 17.25 0.22
CA LEU A 30 -12.90 17.74 0.61
C LEU A 30 -12.41 17.07 1.92
N MET A 31 -13.30 16.96 2.93
CA MET A 31 -12.94 16.42 4.25
C MET A 31 -12.47 14.96 4.21
N PRO A 32 -13.17 13.98 3.58
CA PRO A 32 -12.67 12.62 3.44
C PRO A 32 -11.31 12.57 2.74
N SER A 33 -11.15 13.36 1.69
CA SER A 33 -9.93 13.45 0.91
C SER A 33 -8.75 13.97 1.75
N VAL A 34 -8.95 15.09 2.44
CA VAL A 34 -7.93 15.70 3.31
C VAL A 34 -7.56 14.74 4.45
N THR A 35 -8.55 14.15 5.13
CA THR A 35 -8.29 13.26 6.27
C THR A 35 -7.49 12.03 5.84
N LYS A 36 -7.85 11.43 4.69
CA LYS A 36 -7.14 10.29 4.12
C LYS A 36 -5.69 10.63 3.78
N THR A 37 -5.49 11.68 2.98
CA THR A 37 -4.16 12.13 2.55
C THR A 37 -3.30 12.54 3.73
N LEU A 38 -3.87 13.26 4.71
CA LEU A 38 -3.17 13.74 5.89
C LEU A 38 -2.67 12.59 6.76
N ALA A 39 -3.47 11.52 6.93
CA ALA A 39 -3.07 10.35 7.70
C ALA A 39 -1.77 9.72 7.16
N THR A 40 -1.62 9.60 5.83
CA THR A 40 -0.43 9.02 5.20
C THR A 40 0.71 10.04 5.12
N ALA A 41 0.43 11.33 4.85
CA ALA A 41 1.44 12.38 4.81
C ALA A 41 2.09 12.61 6.18
N LEU A 42 1.31 12.59 7.27
CA LEU A 42 1.84 12.68 8.62
C LEU A 42 2.65 11.45 9.01
N LEU A 43 2.30 10.27 8.49
CA LEU A 43 3.12 9.08 8.68
C LEU A 43 4.49 9.24 8.02
N ALA A 44 4.56 9.82 6.80
CA ALA A 44 5.81 10.17 6.13
C ALA A 44 6.63 11.18 6.94
N LEU A 45 5.98 12.22 7.48
CA LEU A 45 6.63 13.22 8.34
C LEU A 45 7.17 12.59 9.63
N ALA A 46 6.40 11.71 10.28
CA ALA A 46 6.86 10.99 11.46
C ALA A 46 8.10 10.14 11.16
N GLY A 47 8.10 9.46 10.01
CA GLY A 47 9.24 8.69 9.51
C GLY A 47 10.48 9.56 9.30
N TRP A 48 10.33 10.70 8.63
CA TRP A 48 11.42 11.65 8.43
C TRP A 48 12.00 12.17 9.74
N LEU A 49 11.15 12.57 10.67
CA LEU A 49 11.55 13.03 12.01
C LEU A 49 12.21 11.94 12.85
N SER A 50 11.97 10.67 12.53
CA SER A 50 12.56 9.51 13.20
C SER A 50 13.83 9.00 12.53
N GLY A 51 14.25 9.59 11.41
CA GLY A 51 15.42 9.15 10.65
C GLY A 51 15.20 7.92 9.80
N ALA A 52 13.95 7.67 9.37
CA ALA A 52 13.66 6.56 8.45
C ALA A 52 14.41 6.73 7.12
N PRO A 53 14.81 5.64 6.45
CA PRO A 53 15.52 5.70 5.18
C PRO A 53 14.67 6.36 4.09
N ASP A 54 15.33 7.04 3.14
CA ASP A 54 14.70 7.84 2.09
C ASP A 54 13.69 7.06 1.24
N TRP A 55 13.97 5.78 0.96
CA TRP A 55 13.04 4.93 0.22
C TRP A 55 11.70 4.73 0.95
N ALA A 56 11.74 4.64 2.29
CA ALA A 56 10.53 4.49 3.09
C ALA A 56 9.71 5.79 3.09
N ILE A 57 10.40 6.93 3.24
CA ILE A 57 9.79 8.26 3.17
C ILE A 57 9.18 8.49 1.77
N ALA A 58 9.93 8.18 0.71
CA ALA A 58 9.45 8.32 -0.66
C ALA A 58 8.20 7.48 -0.93
N GLY A 59 8.16 6.22 -0.47
CA GLY A 59 7.00 5.36 -0.59
C GLY A 59 5.76 5.94 0.11
N LEU A 60 5.92 6.48 1.31
CA LEU A 60 4.84 7.12 2.08
C LEU A 60 4.35 8.42 1.43
N VAL A 61 5.25 9.28 0.94
CA VAL A 61 4.89 10.52 0.24
C VAL A 61 4.14 10.23 -1.05
N LEU A 62 4.60 9.25 -1.83
CA LEU A 62 3.93 8.80 -3.05
C LEU A 62 2.58 8.15 -2.72
N GLY A 63 2.48 7.40 -1.62
CA GLY A 63 1.21 6.89 -1.11
C GLY A 63 0.22 8.01 -0.78
N ALA A 64 0.66 9.06 -0.08
CA ALA A 64 -0.18 10.23 0.21
C ALA A 64 -0.63 10.97 -1.06
N ALA A 65 0.26 11.11 -2.06
CA ALA A 65 -0.09 11.66 -3.36
C ALA A 65 -1.12 10.80 -4.09
N GLY A 66 -0.96 9.47 -4.02
CA GLY A 66 -1.92 8.49 -4.54
C GLY A 66 -3.29 8.60 -3.86
N ASP A 67 -3.31 8.73 -2.54
CA ASP A 67 -4.53 8.92 -1.75
C ASP A 67 -5.30 10.18 -2.17
N PHE A 68 -4.56 11.28 -2.38
CA PHE A 68 -5.16 12.52 -2.86
C PHE A 68 -5.74 12.35 -4.28
N ALA A 69 -4.96 11.79 -5.20
CA ALA A 69 -5.38 11.62 -6.59
C ALA A 69 -6.59 10.69 -6.72
N LEU A 70 -6.59 9.54 -6.01
CA LEU A 70 -7.73 8.61 -6.00
C LEU A 70 -9.00 9.20 -5.35
N SER A 71 -8.85 10.28 -4.59
CA SER A 71 -9.99 11.01 -4.02
C SER A 71 -10.64 11.97 -5.01
N ARG A 72 -10.07 12.15 -6.20
CA ARG A 72 -10.59 13.04 -7.24
C ARG A 72 -11.38 12.23 -8.28
N PRO A 73 -12.41 12.83 -8.89
CA PRO A 73 -13.19 12.17 -9.94
C PRO A 73 -12.40 12.07 -11.26
N GLY A 74 -12.76 11.08 -12.05
CA GLY A 74 -12.29 10.93 -13.43
C GLY A 74 -11.11 10.01 -13.62
N THR A 75 -11.01 9.45 -14.82
CA THR A 75 -9.97 8.49 -15.22
C THR A 75 -8.55 9.06 -15.13
N PRO A 76 -8.27 10.33 -15.50
CA PRO A 76 -6.93 10.88 -15.35
C PRO A 76 -6.45 10.92 -13.89
N ALA A 77 -7.33 11.31 -12.94
CA ALA A 77 -7.01 11.32 -11.53
C ALA A 77 -6.78 9.91 -10.99
N PHE A 78 -7.59 8.94 -11.42
CA PHE A 78 -7.40 7.53 -11.08
C PHE A 78 -6.05 7.00 -11.56
N LEU A 79 -5.68 7.27 -12.82
CA LEU A 79 -4.38 6.86 -13.39
C LEU A 79 -3.21 7.55 -12.68
N ALA A 80 -3.34 8.83 -12.34
CA ALA A 80 -2.33 9.54 -11.57
C ALA A 80 -2.12 8.93 -10.18
N GLY A 81 -3.22 8.56 -9.49
CA GLY A 81 -3.17 7.88 -8.21
C GLY A 81 -2.52 6.50 -8.31
N MET A 82 -2.91 5.71 -9.32
CA MET A 82 -2.32 4.41 -9.59
C MET A 82 -0.81 4.51 -9.90
N ALA A 83 -0.39 5.52 -10.69
CA ALA A 83 1.01 5.76 -10.98
C ALA A 83 1.80 6.17 -9.73
N ALA A 84 1.22 7.03 -8.87
CA ALA A 84 1.85 7.42 -7.61
C ALA A 84 2.05 6.20 -6.69
N PHE A 85 1.05 5.35 -6.52
CA PHE A 85 1.19 4.10 -5.77
C PHE A 85 2.21 3.15 -6.39
N ALA A 86 2.22 2.99 -7.73
CA ALA A 86 3.21 2.16 -8.40
C ALA A 86 4.65 2.63 -8.15
N LEU A 87 4.89 3.94 -8.22
CA LEU A 87 6.18 4.53 -7.88
C LEU A 87 6.54 4.32 -6.41
N GLY A 88 5.56 4.42 -5.48
CA GLY A 88 5.75 4.12 -4.07
C GLY A 88 6.17 2.67 -3.83
N HIS A 89 5.51 1.71 -4.50
CA HIS A 89 5.88 0.30 -4.46
C HIS A 89 7.30 0.04 -5.00
N LEU A 90 7.69 0.74 -6.08
CA LEU A 90 9.05 0.65 -6.61
C LEU A 90 10.08 1.25 -5.66
N ALA A 91 9.76 2.34 -4.95
CA ALA A 91 10.63 2.89 -3.91
C ALA A 91 10.85 1.88 -2.78
N TYR A 92 9.79 1.21 -2.33
CA TYR A 92 9.88 0.12 -1.35
C TYR A 92 10.69 -1.06 -1.89
N ALA A 93 10.40 -1.54 -3.10
CA ALA A 93 11.13 -2.63 -3.73
C ALA A 93 12.63 -2.34 -3.83
N TRP A 94 12.98 -1.11 -4.18
CA TRP A 94 14.37 -0.63 -4.20
C TRP A 94 15.01 -0.73 -2.81
N GLY A 95 14.36 -0.21 -1.77
CA GLY A 95 14.87 -0.27 -0.40
C GLY A 95 15.06 -1.71 0.10
N PHE A 96 14.08 -2.57 -0.14
CA PHE A 96 14.14 -3.98 0.28
C PHE A 96 15.22 -4.77 -0.45
N SER A 97 15.54 -4.41 -1.71
CA SER A 97 16.60 -5.07 -2.48
C SER A 97 17.98 -4.92 -1.84
N GLY A 98 18.23 -3.84 -1.09
CA GLY A 98 19.47 -3.65 -0.33
C GLY A 98 19.64 -4.63 0.83
N GLY A 99 18.54 -5.18 1.37
CA GLY A 99 18.53 -6.19 2.43
C GLY A 99 18.44 -7.63 1.93
N TRP A 100 18.57 -7.88 0.64
CA TRP A 100 18.38 -9.22 0.05
C TRP A 100 19.44 -10.21 0.55
N ALA A 101 19.03 -11.45 0.80
CA ALA A 101 19.92 -12.55 1.14
C ALA A 101 20.80 -12.92 -0.06
N HIS A 102 22.08 -12.50 -0.03
CA HIS A 102 23.03 -12.75 -1.12
C HIS A 102 23.79 -14.08 -0.99
N THR A 103 23.71 -14.77 0.15
CA THR A 103 24.43 -15.99 0.44
C THR A 103 23.50 -17.03 1.08
N GLY A 104 23.70 -18.31 0.72
CA GLY A 104 22.94 -19.42 1.27
C GLY A 104 21.68 -19.79 0.50
N ALA A 105 20.79 -20.55 1.16
CA ALA A 105 19.49 -20.92 0.58
C ALA A 105 18.53 -19.72 0.57
N LEU A 106 17.74 -19.62 -0.49
CA LEU A 106 16.70 -18.59 -0.57
C LEU A 106 15.65 -18.79 0.54
N PRO A 107 15.19 -17.71 1.19
CA PRO A 107 14.19 -17.80 2.27
C PRO A 107 12.90 -18.51 1.82
N VAL A 108 12.29 -19.29 2.71
CA VAL A 108 10.99 -19.92 2.43
C VAL A 108 9.92 -18.87 2.11
N THR A 109 9.98 -17.71 2.75
CA THR A 109 9.11 -16.55 2.50
C THR A 109 9.11 -16.13 1.03
N LEU A 110 10.25 -16.19 0.34
CA LEU A 110 10.34 -15.87 -1.09
C LEU A 110 9.55 -16.87 -1.95
N TRP A 111 9.62 -18.16 -1.66
CA TRP A 111 8.88 -19.19 -2.40
C TRP A 111 7.37 -19.05 -2.18
N VAL A 112 6.97 -18.77 -0.94
CA VAL A 112 5.56 -18.50 -0.59
C VAL A 112 5.07 -17.25 -1.31
N ALA A 113 5.85 -16.17 -1.29
CA ALA A 113 5.49 -14.93 -2.00
C ALA A 113 5.42 -15.15 -3.51
N LEU A 114 6.36 -15.90 -4.11
CA LEU A 114 6.32 -16.23 -5.54
C LEU A 114 5.03 -16.98 -5.91
N ALA A 115 4.68 -18.02 -5.15
CA ALA A 115 3.45 -18.75 -5.37
C ALA A 115 2.21 -17.85 -5.24
N ALA A 116 2.15 -17.02 -4.20
CA ALA A 116 1.07 -16.07 -3.99
C ALA A 116 0.96 -15.06 -5.14
N MET A 117 2.09 -14.53 -5.63
CA MET A 117 2.10 -13.57 -6.75
C MET A 117 1.74 -14.22 -8.08
N LEU A 118 2.09 -15.49 -8.31
CA LEU A 118 1.62 -16.23 -9.49
C LEU A 118 0.10 -16.43 -9.45
N VAL A 119 -0.46 -16.76 -8.30
CA VAL A 119 -1.91 -16.85 -8.11
C VAL A 119 -2.58 -15.49 -8.33
N LEU A 120 -2.08 -14.43 -7.70
CA LEU A 120 -2.58 -13.07 -7.86
C LEU A 120 -2.53 -12.61 -9.33
N GLY A 121 -1.41 -12.86 -10.01
CA GLY A 121 -1.25 -12.60 -11.44
C GLY A 121 -2.27 -13.36 -12.28
N GLY A 122 -2.45 -14.64 -12.02
CA GLY A 122 -3.45 -15.48 -12.69
C GLY A 122 -4.89 -14.97 -12.48
N VAL A 123 -5.24 -14.61 -11.25
CA VAL A 123 -6.55 -14.00 -10.91
C VAL A 123 -6.71 -12.66 -11.61
N THR A 124 -5.67 -11.83 -11.59
CA THR A 124 -5.71 -10.52 -12.27
C THR A 124 -5.90 -10.70 -13.77
N LEU A 125 -5.13 -11.57 -14.42
CA LEU A 125 -5.19 -11.75 -15.87
C LEU A 125 -6.53 -12.33 -16.34
N ARG A 126 -7.10 -13.30 -15.61
CA ARG A 126 -8.28 -14.03 -16.02
C ARG A 126 -9.59 -13.44 -15.53
N TRP A 127 -9.56 -12.73 -14.43
CA TRP A 127 -10.81 -12.30 -13.78
C TRP A 127 -10.92 -10.80 -13.57
N ILE A 128 -9.89 -10.12 -13.05
CA ILE A 128 -9.94 -8.69 -12.72
C ILE A 128 -9.76 -7.82 -13.98
N ALA A 129 -8.65 -8.00 -14.71
CA ALA A 129 -8.29 -7.16 -15.84
C ALA A 129 -9.34 -7.15 -16.97
N PRO A 130 -10.00 -8.29 -17.33
CA PRO A 130 -11.07 -8.25 -18.32
C PRO A 130 -12.26 -7.38 -17.92
N ARG A 131 -12.47 -7.16 -16.62
CA ARG A 131 -13.55 -6.31 -16.07
C ARG A 131 -13.15 -4.85 -15.93
N ALA A 132 -11.86 -4.54 -16.02
CA ALA A 132 -11.33 -3.18 -15.87
C ALA A 132 -11.47 -2.31 -17.15
N GLY A 133 -11.95 -2.86 -18.27
CA GLY A 133 -12.16 -2.11 -19.51
C GLY A 133 -10.88 -1.44 -20.01
N VAL A 134 -10.91 -0.11 -20.18
CA VAL A 134 -9.74 0.67 -20.63
C VAL A 134 -8.57 0.64 -19.66
N LEU A 135 -8.81 0.28 -18.40
CA LEU A 135 -7.79 0.15 -17.36
C LEU A 135 -7.14 -1.25 -17.32
N ALA A 136 -7.51 -2.16 -18.21
CA ALA A 136 -7.00 -3.54 -18.20
C ALA A 136 -5.47 -3.62 -18.27
N TRP A 137 -4.83 -2.82 -19.14
CA TRP A 137 -3.36 -2.78 -19.24
C TRP A 137 -2.70 -2.11 -18.03
N PRO A 138 -3.15 -0.92 -17.56
CA PRO A 138 -2.68 -0.35 -16.30
C PRO A 138 -2.75 -1.32 -15.12
N VAL A 139 -3.86 -2.05 -14.95
CA VAL A 139 -4.04 -3.04 -13.87
C VAL A 139 -3.03 -4.18 -13.96
N ARG A 140 -2.77 -4.70 -15.17
CA ARG A 140 -1.75 -5.75 -15.37
C ARG A 140 -0.35 -5.26 -15.01
N GLY A 141 0.03 -4.06 -15.50
CA GLY A 141 1.32 -3.46 -15.19
C GLY A 141 1.49 -3.20 -13.68
N TYR A 142 0.44 -2.70 -13.04
CA TYR A 142 0.43 -2.47 -11.61
C TYR A 142 0.63 -3.76 -10.79
N THR A 143 0.03 -4.87 -11.22
CA THR A 143 0.22 -6.18 -10.57
C THR A 143 1.68 -6.65 -10.61
N LEU A 144 2.42 -6.35 -11.70
CA LEU A 144 3.84 -6.67 -11.78
C LEU A 144 4.67 -5.83 -10.78
N VAL A 145 4.32 -4.55 -10.62
CA VAL A 145 4.97 -3.66 -9.65
C VAL A 145 4.73 -4.12 -8.21
N ILE A 146 3.49 -4.48 -7.87
CA ILE A 146 3.15 -5.11 -6.58
C ILE A 146 3.98 -6.37 -6.36
N GLY A 147 4.09 -7.22 -7.39
CA GLY A 147 4.89 -8.44 -7.36
C GLY A 147 6.35 -8.16 -7.06
N ALA A 148 6.95 -7.15 -7.69
CA ALA A 148 8.32 -6.74 -7.43
C ALA A 148 8.53 -6.34 -5.96
N MET A 149 7.64 -5.52 -5.39
CA MET A 149 7.69 -5.14 -3.98
C MET A 149 7.56 -6.36 -3.05
N ALA A 150 6.60 -7.24 -3.32
CA ALA A 150 6.35 -8.41 -2.49
C ALA A 150 7.53 -9.40 -2.51
N LEU A 151 8.11 -9.66 -3.69
CA LEU A 151 9.23 -10.58 -3.83
C LEU A 151 10.52 -10.02 -3.21
N THR A 152 10.78 -8.71 -3.37
CA THR A 152 11.96 -8.10 -2.75
C THR A 152 11.86 -8.10 -1.22
N ALA A 153 10.70 -7.81 -0.64
CA ALA A 153 10.49 -7.90 0.80
C ALA A 153 10.65 -9.35 1.32
N ALA A 154 10.09 -10.32 0.59
CA ALA A 154 10.16 -11.73 0.96
C ALA A 154 11.56 -12.33 0.83
N GLY A 155 12.41 -11.75 -0.01
CA GLY A 155 13.81 -12.13 -0.23
C GLY A 155 14.81 -11.49 0.74
N MET A 156 14.37 -10.63 1.65
CA MET A 156 15.25 -10.02 2.64
C MET A 156 15.85 -11.07 3.58
N ALA A 157 17.12 -10.89 3.95
CA ALA A 157 17.76 -11.71 5.00
C ALA A 157 17.11 -11.43 6.36
N ASP A 158 17.05 -12.45 7.20
CA ASP A 158 16.52 -12.30 8.56
C ASP A 158 17.28 -11.24 9.34
N GLY A 159 16.54 -10.37 10.00
CA GLY A 159 17.09 -9.28 10.78
C GLY A 159 16.02 -8.47 11.51
N PRO A 160 16.46 -7.52 12.35
CA PRO A 160 15.53 -6.62 13.04
C PRO A 160 14.62 -5.91 12.04
N GLY A 161 13.33 -5.81 12.33
CA GLY A 161 12.35 -5.11 11.49
C GLY A 161 11.85 -5.86 10.26
N VAL A 162 12.57 -6.86 9.73
CA VAL A 162 12.21 -7.58 8.49
C VAL A 162 10.82 -8.21 8.58
N GLY A 163 10.48 -8.85 9.70
CA GLY A 163 9.14 -9.43 9.89
C GLY A 163 8.03 -8.39 9.86
N MET A 164 8.26 -7.17 10.38
CA MET A 164 7.30 -6.06 10.29
C MET A 164 7.15 -5.58 8.83
N ILE A 165 8.25 -5.46 8.09
CA ILE A 165 8.22 -5.13 6.66
C ILE A 165 7.42 -6.17 5.89
N GLN A 166 7.71 -7.45 6.05
CA GLN A 166 7.02 -8.53 5.34
C GLN A 166 5.52 -8.58 5.65
N LEU A 167 5.13 -8.42 6.92
CA LEU A 167 3.73 -8.31 7.31
C LEU A 167 3.08 -7.06 6.71
N GLY A 168 3.76 -5.91 6.78
CA GLY A 168 3.29 -4.65 6.22
C GLY A 168 3.06 -4.74 4.71
N VAL A 169 3.98 -5.34 3.98
CA VAL A 169 3.85 -5.60 2.53
C VAL A 169 2.69 -6.55 2.24
N THR A 170 2.52 -7.61 3.04
CA THR A 170 1.40 -8.55 2.89
C THR A 170 0.05 -7.84 3.05
N LEU A 171 -0.09 -6.98 4.08
CA LEU A 171 -1.29 -6.18 4.28
C LEU A 171 -1.52 -5.19 3.13
N PHE A 172 -0.46 -4.57 2.62
CA PHE A 172 -0.56 -3.64 1.50
C PHE A 172 -1.02 -4.37 0.22
N VAL A 173 -0.41 -5.49 -0.14
CA VAL A 173 -0.84 -6.32 -1.28
C VAL A 173 -2.29 -6.76 -1.14
N ALA A 174 -2.70 -7.18 0.06
CA ALA A 174 -4.08 -7.53 0.34
C ALA A 174 -5.02 -6.32 0.15
N SER A 175 -4.61 -5.12 0.55
CA SER A 175 -5.39 -3.90 0.34
C SER A 175 -5.60 -3.59 -1.14
N ASP A 176 -4.56 -3.78 -1.97
CA ASP A 176 -4.64 -3.55 -3.41
C ASP A 176 -5.54 -4.57 -4.11
N LEU A 177 -5.50 -5.83 -3.66
CA LEU A 177 -6.45 -6.85 -4.14
C LEU A 177 -7.88 -6.47 -3.78
N VAL A 178 -8.13 -6.05 -2.53
CA VAL A 178 -9.46 -5.61 -2.07
C VAL A 178 -9.93 -4.39 -2.85
N LEU A 179 -9.03 -3.42 -3.14
CA LEU A 179 -9.33 -2.29 -4.01
C LEU A 179 -9.77 -2.73 -5.39
N ALA A 180 -9.00 -3.61 -6.03
CA ALA A 180 -9.31 -4.11 -7.37
C ALA A 180 -10.64 -4.88 -7.42
N LEU A 181 -10.91 -5.71 -6.41
CA LEU A 181 -12.19 -6.42 -6.28
C LEU A 181 -13.36 -5.45 -6.07
N GLY A 182 -13.19 -4.44 -5.23
CA GLY A 182 -14.21 -3.41 -4.99
C GLY A 182 -14.53 -2.57 -6.22
N LEU A 183 -13.51 -2.26 -7.04
CA LEU A 183 -13.67 -1.41 -8.22
C LEU A 183 -14.18 -2.17 -9.46
N PHE A 184 -13.68 -3.38 -9.70
CA PHE A 184 -13.87 -4.06 -10.98
C PHE A 184 -14.77 -5.30 -10.89
N VAL A 185 -14.98 -5.84 -9.69
CA VAL A 185 -15.71 -7.11 -9.50
C VAL A 185 -16.99 -6.94 -8.70
N ALA A 186 -16.99 -6.11 -7.66
CA ALA A 186 -18.15 -5.91 -6.82
C ALA A 186 -19.32 -5.26 -7.59
N THR A 187 -20.46 -5.94 -7.63
CA THR A 187 -21.65 -5.51 -8.39
C THR A 187 -22.62 -4.66 -7.55
N ASP A 188 -22.69 -4.92 -6.26
CA ASP A 188 -23.62 -4.23 -5.36
C ASP A 188 -22.94 -3.21 -4.43
N ALA A 189 -23.74 -2.31 -3.87
CA ALA A 189 -23.25 -1.23 -3.02
C ALA A 189 -22.72 -1.73 -1.66
N TYR A 190 -23.24 -2.84 -1.15
CA TYR A 190 -22.81 -3.42 0.12
C TYR A 190 -21.39 -3.99 -0.01
N ALA A 191 -21.14 -4.80 -1.07
CA ALA A 191 -19.82 -5.36 -1.34
C ALA A 191 -18.76 -4.27 -1.54
N ARG A 192 -19.08 -3.20 -2.30
CA ARG A 192 -18.18 -2.04 -2.47
C ARG A 192 -17.88 -1.31 -1.16
N ARG A 193 -18.90 -1.15 -0.32
CA ARG A 193 -18.73 -0.52 1.00
C ARG A 193 -17.85 -1.39 1.91
N LEU A 194 -18.11 -2.69 1.95
CA LEU A 194 -17.30 -3.62 2.73
C LEU A 194 -15.84 -3.62 2.26
N ALA A 195 -15.62 -3.70 0.94
CA ALA A 195 -14.29 -3.61 0.36
C ALA A 195 -13.56 -2.33 0.82
N ALA A 196 -14.20 -1.16 0.76
CA ALA A 196 -13.60 0.09 1.20
C ALA A 196 -13.28 0.12 2.71
N GLN A 197 -14.13 -0.49 3.55
CA GLN A 197 -13.91 -0.57 4.99
C GLN A 197 -12.74 -1.49 5.35
N VAL A 198 -12.57 -2.60 4.63
CA VAL A 198 -11.48 -3.56 4.81
C VAL A 198 -10.17 -3.03 4.24
N LEU A 199 -10.23 -2.39 3.07
CA LEU A 199 -9.08 -1.82 2.38
C LEU A 199 -8.29 -0.86 3.28
N TRP A 200 -8.97 0.06 3.94
CA TRP A 200 -8.31 1.15 4.65
C TRP A 200 -7.38 0.69 5.79
N PRO A 201 -7.83 -0.15 6.75
CA PRO A 201 -6.94 -0.64 7.80
C PRO A 201 -5.80 -1.51 7.26
N LEU A 202 -6.02 -2.28 6.18
CA LEU A 202 -4.97 -3.06 5.53
C LEU A 202 -3.90 -2.15 4.92
N TYR A 203 -4.32 -1.13 4.19
CA TYR A 203 -3.44 -0.16 3.54
C TYR A 203 -2.64 0.65 4.55
N TRP A 204 -3.32 1.37 5.44
CA TRP A 204 -2.64 2.26 6.37
C TRP A 204 -1.83 1.48 7.41
N GLY A 205 -2.35 0.36 7.91
CA GLY A 205 -1.62 -0.55 8.79
C GLY A 205 -0.40 -1.15 8.11
N GLY A 206 -0.50 -1.51 6.84
CA GLY A 206 0.63 -1.97 6.03
C GLY A 206 1.72 -0.91 5.93
N GLN A 207 1.36 0.34 5.61
CA GLN A 207 2.28 1.47 5.55
C GLN A 207 2.98 1.74 6.89
N LEU A 208 2.22 1.69 7.98
CA LEU A 208 2.78 1.85 9.34
C LEU A 208 3.80 0.76 9.66
N LEU A 209 3.48 -0.51 9.38
CA LEU A 209 4.39 -1.63 9.66
C LEU A 209 5.66 -1.58 8.81
N ILE A 210 5.56 -1.17 7.53
CA ILE A 210 6.73 -0.96 6.68
C ILE A 210 7.62 0.12 7.28
N LEU A 211 7.04 1.25 7.72
CA LEU A 211 7.81 2.32 8.36
C LEU A 211 8.49 1.86 9.65
N LEU A 212 7.75 1.20 10.55
CA LEU A 212 8.29 0.72 11.81
C LEU A 212 9.40 -0.30 11.60
N GLY A 213 9.22 -1.21 10.64
CA GLY A 213 10.25 -2.17 10.27
C GLY A 213 11.49 -1.49 9.69
N ALA A 214 11.32 -0.48 8.82
CA ALA A 214 12.42 0.27 8.23
C ALA A 214 13.23 1.08 9.27
N LEU A 215 12.62 1.49 10.37
CA LEU A 215 13.30 2.16 11.47
C LEU A 215 14.11 1.20 12.37
N CYS A 216 13.88 -0.11 12.24
CA CYS A 216 14.59 -1.15 12.99
C CYS A 216 15.71 -1.82 12.17
N CYS A 217 15.73 -1.65 10.83
CA CYS A 217 16.79 -2.11 9.95
C CYS A 217 17.94 -1.09 9.92
#